data_9eedb720d0f1c74936d6875c60c8bd52
#
_entry.id   9eedb720d0f1c74936d6875c60c8bd52
#
_cell.length_a   1.000
_cell.length_b   1.000
_cell.length_c   1.000
_cell.angle_alpha   90.00
_cell.angle_beta   90.00
_cell.angle_gamma   90.00
#
_symmetry.space_group_name_H-M   'P 1'
#
loop_
_entity.id
_entity.type
_entity.pdbx_description
1 polymer ?
#
loop_
_entity_poly.entity_id
_entity_poly.type
_entity_poly.pdbx_seq_one_letter_code
_entity_poly.pdbx_strand_id
1 'polypeptide(L)'
;VRPSDSAIDHQEETPLKHSRSFPFGLASAAALALALTACGGGDGGGGAALPFLPVAPAPAASAPPPAPTDEVPATPTEPVAEVDDSFDEYYNVCRGTNPKCYNDWGAFATTPDRVLIYSRTAGPRHAVLGTPMAAGLNPAMNTDNVMQAGLVRMLSAEGITVDWTEDVAVLGSRINNYKAIIFASSNRDTLWNGAVSTSQDAARTALRNYMRRGGGFVGLHNAFGAEYNWPYYEGLLGNANFYNHGPNRAGDVEIVSDDPSTKDVPKRFSFQDEWYNLMPFPTKVKFLAKVDTSTLKPLTSAPHPGHADFHPVAWCQYYDGGRAWLTTLGHNAHSFTADLSGVGAIEFQKLVVQGVKSAMGLTPFCTTE
;
A
#
# COMPACT_ATOMS: atom_id res chain seq x y z
N VAL A 1 38.79 -46.60 3.58
CA VAL A 1 38.22 -46.53 2.23
C VAL A 1 37.38 -45.26 2.20
N ARG A 2 37.87 -44.19 1.61
CA ARG A 2 37.15 -42.95 1.30
C ARG A 2 36.46 -43.12 -0.04
N PRO A 3 35.25 -42.55 -0.27
CA PRO A 3 34.78 -42.20 -1.60
C PRO A 3 35.03 -40.71 -1.90
N SER A 4 35.38 -40.52 -3.11
CA SER A 4 35.85 -39.39 -3.87
C SER A 4 34.82 -38.25 -4.01
N ASP A 5 35.38 -37.01 -4.10
CA ASP A 5 34.79 -35.79 -4.57
C ASP A 5 34.17 -35.93 -5.95
N SER A 6 32.94 -35.45 -6.11
CA SER A 6 32.37 -35.17 -7.42
C SER A 6 32.11 -33.67 -7.57
N ALA A 7 32.81 -33.12 -8.56
CA ALA A 7 32.78 -31.73 -8.97
C ALA A 7 31.35 -31.33 -9.44
N ILE A 8 30.94 -30.16 -9.00
CA ILE A 8 29.73 -29.48 -9.50
C ILE A 8 30.17 -28.67 -10.72
N ASP A 9 29.64 -29.07 -11.86
CA ASP A 9 29.81 -28.46 -13.18
C ASP A 9 28.96 -27.19 -13.28
N HIS A 10 29.66 -26.05 -13.40
CA HIS A 10 29.03 -24.77 -13.73
C HIS A 10 28.84 -24.71 -15.24
N GLN A 11 27.58 -24.88 -15.70
CA GLN A 11 27.26 -24.59 -17.09
C GLN A 11 26.91 -23.09 -17.22
N GLU A 12 27.79 -22.37 -17.92
CA GLU A 12 27.54 -21.05 -18.47
C GLU A 12 26.46 -21.11 -19.55
N GLU A 13 25.37 -20.41 -19.34
CA GLU A 13 24.36 -20.20 -20.38
C GLU A 13 24.80 -19.13 -21.38
N THR A 14 25.08 -19.54 -22.59
CA THR A 14 25.33 -18.68 -23.75
C THR A 14 24.03 -18.07 -24.29
N PRO A 15 23.97 -16.77 -24.62
CA PRO A 15 22.74 -16.16 -25.15
C PRO A 15 22.53 -16.49 -26.63
N LEU A 16 21.40 -17.09 -26.94
CA LEU A 16 20.92 -17.32 -28.30
C LEU A 16 20.50 -16.00 -28.97
N LYS A 17 21.30 -15.58 -29.95
CA LYS A 17 20.94 -14.50 -30.90
C LYS A 17 19.91 -15.03 -31.88
N HIS A 18 18.66 -14.54 -31.77
CA HIS A 18 17.71 -14.66 -32.88
C HIS A 18 17.51 -13.28 -33.53
N SER A 19 18.15 -13.12 -34.68
CA SER A 19 17.90 -12.07 -35.63
C SER A 19 16.65 -12.45 -36.43
N ARG A 20 15.59 -11.63 -36.36
CA ARG A 20 14.51 -11.62 -37.37
C ARG A 20 14.36 -10.20 -37.88
N SER A 21 14.78 -10.03 -39.13
CA SER A 21 14.56 -8.85 -39.95
C SER A 21 13.09 -8.77 -40.36
N PHE A 22 12.43 -7.62 -40.12
CA PHE A 22 11.17 -7.25 -40.76
C PHE A 22 11.39 -5.99 -41.63
N PRO A 23 10.79 -5.92 -42.82
CA PRO A 23 11.02 -4.83 -43.75
C PRO A 23 10.24 -3.58 -43.34
N PHE A 24 10.94 -2.43 -43.43
CA PHE A 24 10.38 -1.11 -43.24
C PHE A 24 9.50 -0.72 -44.42
N GLY A 25 8.23 -0.43 -44.16
CA GLY A 25 7.36 0.32 -45.05
C GLY A 25 7.46 1.83 -44.73
N LEU A 26 7.85 2.63 -45.73
CA LEU A 26 7.88 4.07 -45.62
C LEU A 26 6.45 4.64 -45.52
N ALA A 27 6.19 5.43 -44.47
CA ALA A 27 5.07 6.37 -44.45
C ALA A 27 5.60 7.75 -44.12
N SER A 28 5.30 8.72 -44.99
CA SER A 28 5.80 10.09 -45.00
C SER A 28 5.34 10.89 -43.77
N ALA A 29 6.28 11.56 -43.11
CA ALA A 29 6.00 12.55 -42.07
C ALA A 29 5.99 13.95 -42.73
N ALA A 30 4.87 14.64 -42.63
CA ALA A 30 4.77 16.05 -42.95
C ALA A 30 5.20 16.88 -41.74
N ALA A 31 6.29 17.60 -41.84
CA ALA A 31 6.78 18.52 -40.82
C ALA A 31 6.04 19.86 -40.94
N LEU A 32 5.40 20.30 -39.88
CA LEU A 32 4.83 21.65 -39.74
C LEU A 32 5.80 22.48 -38.90
N ALA A 33 6.53 23.39 -39.57
CA ALA A 33 7.41 24.35 -38.92
C ALA A 33 6.59 25.58 -38.50
N LEU A 34 6.53 25.89 -37.21
CA LEU A 34 6.08 27.21 -36.73
C LEU A 34 7.31 28.09 -36.47
N ALA A 35 7.35 29.16 -37.22
CA ALA A 35 8.35 30.22 -37.08
C ALA A 35 7.99 31.13 -35.90
N LEU A 36 8.93 31.29 -34.96
CA LEU A 36 8.90 32.33 -33.94
C LEU A 36 9.64 33.54 -34.49
N THR A 37 8.92 34.60 -34.77
CA THR A 37 9.47 35.93 -35.07
C THR A 37 9.79 36.65 -33.78
N ALA A 38 11.06 36.90 -33.56
CA ALA A 38 11.57 37.81 -32.55
C ALA A 38 11.51 39.24 -33.13
N CYS A 39 10.90 40.17 -32.44
CA CYS A 39 11.08 41.61 -32.67
C CYS A 39 11.96 42.16 -31.55
N GLY A 40 13.13 42.56 -31.93
CA GLY A 40 14.04 43.33 -31.11
C GLY A 40 13.91 44.83 -31.35
N GLY A 41 14.40 45.60 -30.43
CA GLY A 41 15.03 46.87 -30.70
C GLY A 41 14.24 48.12 -30.30
N GLY A 42 14.88 48.99 -29.58
CA GLY A 42 14.57 50.40 -29.56
C GLY A 42 14.96 51.10 -28.26
N ASP A 43 16.12 51.67 -28.31
CA ASP A 43 16.72 52.60 -27.36
C ASP A 43 15.90 53.87 -27.14
N GLY A 44 16.12 54.49 -25.95
CA GLY A 44 16.25 55.91 -25.89
C GLY A 44 15.15 56.67 -25.15
N GLY A 45 15.54 57.40 -24.16
CA GLY A 45 14.78 58.58 -23.77
C GLY A 45 14.79 58.89 -22.28
N GLY A 46 15.66 59.77 -21.89
CA GLY A 46 15.80 60.36 -20.57
C GLY A 46 14.51 60.93 -20.02
N GLY A 47 14.18 60.51 -18.83
CA GLY A 47 13.14 61.11 -18.01
C GLY A 47 13.71 62.06 -17.00
N ALA A 48 13.36 63.31 -17.15
CA ALA A 48 13.76 64.40 -16.24
C ALA A 48 13.24 64.18 -14.81
N ALA A 49 14.10 64.35 -13.86
CA ALA A 49 13.76 64.38 -12.45
C ALA A 49 12.91 65.61 -12.15
N LEU A 50 11.73 65.41 -11.58
CA LEU A 50 10.91 66.47 -11.02
C LEU A 50 11.50 66.88 -9.64
N PRO A 51 11.57 68.21 -9.37
CA PRO A 51 12.10 68.70 -8.12
C PRO A 51 11.11 68.44 -6.97
N PHE A 52 11.65 67.89 -5.87
CA PHE A 52 10.94 67.79 -4.61
C PHE A 52 10.64 69.16 -4.03
N LEU A 53 9.39 69.48 -3.82
CA LEU A 53 8.94 70.60 -3.02
C LEU A 53 8.97 70.19 -1.52
N PRO A 54 9.46 71.04 -0.63
CA PRO A 54 9.46 70.74 0.82
C PRO A 54 8.03 70.78 1.36
N VAL A 55 7.59 69.68 1.94
CA VAL A 55 6.32 69.61 2.67
C VAL A 55 6.51 70.22 4.05
N ALA A 56 5.71 71.23 4.35
CA ALA A 56 5.66 71.83 5.70
C ALA A 56 5.14 70.82 6.74
N PRO A 57 5.63 70.83 7.98
CA PRO A 57 5.14 69.94 9.02
C PRO A 57 3.70 70.27 9.38
N ALA A 58 2.86 69.23 9.39
CA ALA A 58 1.47 69.35 9.81
C ALA A 58 1.40 69.63 11.37
N PRO A 59 0.43 70.41 11.82
CA PRO A 59 0.23 70.64 13.23
C PRO A 59 -0.14 69.36 13.96
N ALA A 60 0.37 69.19 15.17
CA ALA A 60 0.09 68.04 16.03
C ALA A 60 -1.42 67.91 16.28
N ALA A 61 -1.98 66.81 15.89
CA ALA A 61 -3.37 66.48 16.21
C ALA A 61 -3.49 66.17 17.69
N SER A 62 -4.43 66.85 18.36
CA SER A 62 -4.83 66.56 19.73
C SER A 62 -5.43 65.15 19.84
N ALA A 63 -5.05 64.43 20.87
CA ALA A 63 -5.53 63.08 21.12
C ALA A 63 -7.06 63.03 21.19
N PRO A 64 -7.71 62.06 20.55
CA PRO A 64 -9.15 61.87 20.66
C PRO A 64 -9.51 61.40 22.09
N PRO A 65 -10.73 61.74 22.57
CA PRO A 65 -11.21 61.24 23.87
C PRO A 65 -11.35 59.73 23.84
N PRO A 66 -11.25 59.02 25.00
CA PRO A 66 -11.43 57.59 25.07
C PRO A 66 -12.83 57.23 24.59
N ALA A 67 -12.89 56.25 23.68
CA ALA A 67 -14.14 55.69 23.18
C ALA A 67 -14.92 55.03 24.34
N PRO A 68 -16.26 55.10 24.34
CA PRO A 68 -17.05 54.34 25.27
C PRO A 68 -16.82 52.84 25.05
N THR A 69 -16.57 52.14 26.16
CA THR A 69 -16.51 50.68 26.16
C THR A 69 -17.92 50.14 26.02
N ASP A 70 -18.43 50.03 24.80
CA ASP A 70 -19.57 49.17 24.53
C ASP A 70 -19.11 47.72 24.68
N GLU A 71 -19.48 47.07 25.78
CA GLU A 71 -19.44 45.62 25.89
C GLU A 71 -20.36 45.08 24.80
N VAL A 72 -19.76 44.67 23.68
CA VAL A 72 -20.49 43.85 22.66
C VAL A 72 -20.86 42.56 23.37
N PRO A 73 -22.17 42.21 23.47
CA PRO A 73 -22.56 40.91 23.98
C PRO A 73 -21.84 39.84 23.17
N ALA A 74 -21.17 38.91 23.85
CA ALA A 74 -20.53 37.79 23.20
C ALA A 74 -21.57 37.07 22.36
N THR A 75 -21.44 37.16 21.04
CA THR A 75 -22.26 36.39 20.12
C THR A 75 -22.04 34.93 20.52
N PRO A 76 -23.14 34.13 20.73
CA PRO A 76 -22.98 32.71 20.98
C PRO A 76 -22.19 32.15 19.83
N THR A 77 -20.99 31.64 20.11
CA THR A 77 -20.20 30.91 19.11
C THR A 77 -21.01 29.67 18.78
N GLU A 78 -21.65 29.64 17.61
CA GLU A 78 -22.21 28.39 17.11
C GLU A 78 -21.11 27.35 17.19
N PRO A 79 -21.42 26.12 17.67
CA PRO A 79 -20.43 25.07 17.69
C PRO A 79 -19.97 24.89 16.24
N VAL A 80 -18.69 25.18 15.98
CA VAL A 80 -18.07 24.87 14.69
C VAL A 80 -18.28 23.39 14.48
N ALA A 81 -19.09 23.04 13.49
CA ALA A 81 -19.32 21.65 13.16
C ALA A 81 -17.95 21.00 12.97
N GLU A 82 -17.67 19.98 13.77
CA GLU A 82 -16.43 19.22 13.69
C GLU A 82 -16.28 18.73 12.26
N VAL A 83 -15.26 19.20 11.55
CA VAL A 83 -15.05 18.81 10.15
C VAL A 83 -14.82 17.32 10.14
N ASP A 84 -15.75 16.59 9.53
CA ASP A 84 -15.64 15.15 9.37
C ASP A 84 -14.55 14.82 8.34
N ASP A 85 -13.32 14.63 8.80
CA ASP A 85 -12.17 14.28 7.97
C ASP A 85 -12.13 12.80 7.55
N SER A 86 -13.13 12.01 7.95
CA SER A 86 -13.20 10.59 7.58
C SER A 86 -13.60 10.36 6.13
N PHE A 87 -14.38 11.28 5.54
CA PHE A 87 -14.67 11.21 4.12
C PHE A 87 -13.46 11.67 3.31
N ASP A 88 -13.02 10.85 2.37
CA ASP A 88 -11.91 11.16 1.49
C ASP A 88 -12.45 11.43 0.09
N GLU A 89 -12.48 12.70 -0.30
CA GLU A 89 -13.03 13.15 -1.58
C GLU A 89 -12.27 12.59 -2.78
N TYR A 90 -10.95 12.38 -2.64
CA TYR A 90 -10.13 11.85 -3.73
C TYR A 90 -10.53 10.42 -4.11
N TYR A 91 -10.78 9.58 -3.11
CA TYR A 91 -11.22 8.19 -3.31
C TYR A 91 -12.74 8.04 -3.31
N ASN A 92 -13.47 9.09 -2.90
CA ASN A 92 -14.92 9.12 -2.76
C ASN A 92 -15.45 8.02 -1.81
N VAL A 93 -14.79 7.85 -0.68
CA VAL A 93 -15.10 6.84 0.35
C VAL A 93 -14.89 7.39 1.76
N CYS A 94 -15.57 6.80 2.75
CA CYS A 94 -15.18 6.96 4.15
C CYS A 94 -13.94 6.11 4.40
N ARG A 95 -12.86 6.71 4.94
CA ARG A 95 -11.66 5.97 5.32
C ARG A 95 -10.92 6.62 6.49
N GLY A 96 -10.13 5.84 7.18
CA GLY A 96 -9.34 6.30 8.32
C GLY A 96 -9.42 5.34 9.50
N THR A 97 -9.11 5.84 10.70
CA THR A 97 -9.12 5.04 11.93
C THR A 97 -10.43 5.16 12.72
N ASN A 98 -11.36 6.00 12.25
CA ASN A 98 -12.65 6.19 12.91
C ASN A 98 -13.59 5.01 12.61
N PRO A 99 -14.11 4.29 13.63
CA PRO A 99 -15.05 3.19 13.45
C PRO A 99 -16.33 3.53 12.69
N LYS A 100 -16.71 4.80 12.57
CA LYS A 100 -17.87 5.20 11.77
C LYS A 100 -17.72 4.88 10.27
N CYS A 101 -16.49 4.68 9.79
CA CYS A 101 -16.24 4.22 8.44
C CYS A 101 -16.44 2.71 8.25
N TYR A 102 -16.78 1.98 9.32
CA TYR A 102 -17.10 0.57 9.25
C TYR A 102 -18.61 0.33 9.12
N ASN A 103 -18.99 -0.50 8.15
CA ASN A 103 -20.38 -0.88 7.91
C ASN A 103 -20.68 -2.25 8.56
N ASP A 104 -21.05 -2.25 9.82
CA ASP A 104 -21.52 -3.46 10.48
C ASP A 104 -23.01 -3.72 10.18
N TRP A 105 -23.28 -4.18 8.98
CA TRP A 105 -24.65 -4.55 8.55
C TRP A 105 -24.98 -6.01 8.82
N GLY A 106 -24.13 -6.70 9.57
CA GLY A 106 -24.28 -8.12 9.86
C GLY A 106 -24.08 -9.03 8.62
N ALA A 107 -23.54 -8.50 7.52
CA ALA A 107 -23.41 -9.25 6.27
C ALA A 107 -22.52 -10.51 6.40
N PHE A 108 -21.61 -10.52 7.37
CA PHE A 108 -20.71 -11.64 7.66
C PHE A 108 -20.98 -12.29 9.02
N ALA A 109 -22.09 -11.95 9.69
CA ALA A 109 -22.39 -12.45 11.04
C ALA A 109 -22.52 -13.98 11.11
N THR A 110 -23.07 -14.60 10.07
CA THR A 110 -23.23 -16.07 9.97
C THR A 110 -22.15 -16.74 9.12
N THR A 111 -21.20 -15.96 8.56
CA THR A 111 -20.09 -16.51 7.80
C THR A 111 -19.13 -17.23 8.74
N PRO A 112 -18.76 -18.50 8.47
CA PRO A 112 -17.74 -19.19 9.26
C PRO A 112 -16.43 -18.41 9.31
N ASP A 113 -15.58 -18.70 10.29
CA ASP A 113 -14.22 -18.17 10.36
C ASP A 113 -13.38 -18.73 9.20
N ARG A 114 -13.51 -18.07 8.07
CA ARG A 114 -12.95 -18.50 6.79
C ARG A 114 -12.31 -17.33 6.05
N VAL A 115 -11.15 -17.60 5.45
CA VAL A 115 -10.40 -16.64 4.63
C VAL A 115 -10.10 -17.22 3.26
N LEU A 116 -9.92 -16.34 2.25
CA LEU A 116 -9.42 -16.70 0.94
C LEU A 116 -8.05 -16.08 0.73
N ILE A 117 -7.04 -16.90 0.46
CA ILE A 117 -5.73 -16.46 -0.02
C ILE A 117 -5.85 -16.29 -1.54
N TYR A 118 -5.54 -15.08 -2.02
CA TYR A 118 -5.47 -14.74 -3.43
C TYR A 118 -4.04 -14.33 -3.78
N SER A 119 -3.38 -15.12 -4.64
CA SER A 119 -1.96 -14.95 -4.98
C SER A 119 -1.68 -14.85 -6.48
N ARG A 120 -2.67 -14.46 -7.28
CA ARG A 120 -2.50 -14.27 -8.72
C ARG A 120 -1.53 -13.11 -9.01
N THR A 121 -0.62 -13.35 -9.92
CA THR A 121 0.30 -12.33 -10.45
C THR A 121 0.03 -12.09 -11.93
N ALA A 122 -0.04 -10.83 -12.35
CA ALA A 122 -0.15 -10.43 -13.75
C ALA A 122 1.15 -9.79 -14.27
N GLY A 123 2.20 -9.83 -13.48
CA GLY A 123 3.55 -9.33 -13.75
C GLY A 123 4.62 -10.25 -13.14
N PRO A 124 5.78 -9.71 -12.78
CA PRO A 124 6.86 -10.48 -12.17
C PRO A 124 6.36 -11.22 -10.93
N ARG A 125 6.64 -12.52 -10.86
CA ARG A 125 6.22 -13.38 -9.76
C ARG A 125 7.35 -13.52 -8.76
N HIS A 126 7.09 -13.22 -7.49
CA HIS A 126 8.05 -13.45 -6.42
C HIS A 126 8.30 -14.94 -6.22
N ALA A 127 9.56 -15.30 -5.97
CA ALA A 127 9.97 -16.69 -5.76
C ALA A 127 9.19 -17.39 -4.63
N VAL A 128 8.81 -16.67 -3.59
CA VAL A 128 8.04 -17.18 -2.45
C VAL A 128 6.65 -17.72 -2.84
N LEU A 129 6.10 -17.27 -3.98
CA LEU A 129 4.84 -17.78 -4.53
C LEU A 129 5.03 -19.06 -5.36
N GLY A 130 6.25 -19.39 -5.75
CA GLY A 130 6.57 -20.59 -6.50
C GLY A 130 5.87 -20.69 -7.86
N THR A 131 5.70 -21.92 -8.33
CA THR A 131 5.02 -22.22 -9.59
C THR A 131 3.56 -21.77 -9.57
N PRO A 132 3.05 -21.12 -10.65
CA PRO A 132 1.64 -20.78 -10.74
C PRO A 132 0.73 -21.99 -10.57
N MET A 133 -0.33 -21.82 -9.80
CA MET A 133 -1.29 -22.88 -9.54
C MET A 133 -2.33 -22.99 -10.68
N ALA A 134 -2.99 -24.15 -10.78
CA ALA A 134 -4.10 -24.34 -11.70
C ALA A 134 -5.28 -23.41 -11.35
N ALA A 135 -6.14 -23.12 -12.34
CA ALA A 135 -7.37 -22.39 -12.11
C ALA A 135 -8.32 -23.16 -11.17
N GLY A 136 -9.20 -22.42 -10.50
CA GLY A 136 -10.20 -22.97 -9.60
C GLY A 136 -9.92 -22.67 -8.13
N LEU A 137 -10.77 -23.19 -7.27
CA LEU A 137 -10.66 -23.08 -5.82
C LEU A 137 -9.85 -24.25 -5.26
N ASN A 138 -8.90 -23.97 -4.38
CA ASN A 138 -8.04 -24.96 -3.72
C ASN A 138 -7.31 -25.90 -4.72
N PRO A 139 -6.66 -25.36 -5.76
CA PRO A 139 -5.85 -26.21 -6.63
C PRO A 139 -4.70 -26.83 -5.83
N ALA A 140 -4.16 -27.94 -6.34
CA ALA A 140 -2.99 -28.56 -5.72
C ALA A 140 -1.84 -27.56 -5.65
N MET A 141 -1.21 -27.42 -4.48
CA MET A 141 -0.01 -26.64 -4.28
C MET A 141 1.23 -27.46 -4.67
N ASN A 142 2.21 -26.79 -5.29
CA ASN A 142 3.53 -27.33 -5.48
C ASN A 142 4.39 -27.10 -4.23
N THR A 143 5.49 -27.80 -4.09
CA THR A 143 6.39 -27.69 -2.93
C THR A 143 7.04 -26.30 -2.79
N ASP A 144 7.08 -25.54 -3.89
CA ASP A 144 7.62 -24.19 -3.96
C ASP A 144 6.58 -23.07 -3.70
N ASN A 145 5.29 -23.40 -3.51
CA ASN A 145 4.25 -22.44 -3.13
C ASN A 145 4.33 -22.12 -1.62
N VAL A 146 5.49 -21.64 -1.17
CA VAL A 146 5.86 -21.54 0.24
C VAL A 146 4.99 -20.55 1.00
N MET A 147 4.69 -19.39 0.40
CA MET A 147 3.83 -18.37 1.04
C MET A 147 2.41 -18.88 1.25
N GLN A 148 1.81 -19.47 0.24
CA GLN A 148 0.44 -20.00 0.31
C GLN A 148 0.35 -21.13 1.35
N ALA A 149 1.27 -22.10 1.28
CA ALA A 149 1.33 -23.21 2.24
C ALA A 149 1.58 -22.74 3.68
N GLY A 150 2.46 -21.75 3.86
CA GLY A 150 2.74 -21.14 5.16
C GLY A 150 1.52 -20.43 5.75
N LEU A 151 0.81 -19.64 4.94
CA LEU A 151 -0.43 -18.97 5.35
C LEU A 151 -1.52 -19.99 5.72
N VAL A 152 -1.72 -21.03 4.91
CA VAL A 152 -2.66 -22.11 5.23
C VAL A 152 -2.31 -22.75 6.56
N ARG A 153 -1.05 -23.11 6.77
CA ARG A 153 -0.58 -23.76 8.02
C ARG A 153 -0.83 -22.87 9.23
N MET A 154 -0.36 -21.60 9.19
CA MET A 154 -0.43 -20.74 10.37
C MET A 154 -1.86 -20.36 10.74
N LEU A 155 -2.74 -20.12 9.77
CA LEU A 155 -4.13 -19.74 10.00
C LEU A 155 -4.99 -20.94 10.39
N SER A 156 -4.75 -22.11 9.80
CA SER A 156 -5.44 -23.35 10.22
C SER A 156 -5.10 -23.76 11.66
N ALA A 157 -3.88 -23.47 12.14
CA ALA A 157 -3.51 -23.69 13.53
C ALA A 157 -4.33 -22.83 14.52
N GLU A 158 -4.91 -21.71 14.06
CA GLU A 158 -5.82 -20.85 14.82
C GLU A 158 -7.31 -21.24 14.65
N GLY A 159 -7.60 -22.37 14.03
CA GLY A 159 -8.97 -22.83 13.77
C GLY A 159 -9.68 -22.11 12.63
N ILE A 160 -8.96 -21.31 11.84
CA ILE A 160 -9.50 -20.60 10.68
C ILE A 160 -9.52 -21.53 9.46
N THR A 161 -10.66 -21.63 8.80
CA THR A 161 -10.75 -22.34 7.51
C THR A 161 -10.10 -21.49 6.43
N VAL A 162 -9.20 -22.08 5.64
CA VAL A 162 -8.43 -21.36 4.62
C VAL A 162 -8.66 -21.98 3.25
N ASP A 163 -9.12 -21.17 2.31
CA ASP A 163 -9.12 -21.49 0.89
C ASP A 163 -8.06 -20.66 0.18
N TRP A 164 -7.66 -21.09 -1.02
CA TRP A 164 -6.69 -20.38 -1.85
C TRP A 164 -7.03 -20.48 -3.34
N THR A 165 -6.60 -19.47 -4.10
CA THR A 165 -6.78 -19.42 -5.55
C THR A 165 -5.86 -18.40 -6.21
N GLU A 166 -5.57 -18.62 -7.48
CA GLU A 166 -5.04 -17.62 -8.41
C GLU A 166 -6.04 -17.31 -9.54
N ASP A 167 -7.25 -17.84 -9.43
CA ASP A 167 -8.30 -17.66 -10.41
C ASP A 167 -9.17 -16.45 -10.06
N VAL A 168 -9.10 -15.42 -10.91
CA VAL A 168 -9.85 -14.18 -10.73
C VAL A 168 -11.37 -14.41 -10.78
N ALA A 169 -11.85 -15.42 -11.51
CA ALA A 169 -13.28 -15.74 -11.55
C ALA A 169 -13.77 -16.35 -10.24
N VAL A 170 -12.92 -17.15 -9.57
CA VAL A 170 -13.19 -17.67 -8.21
C VAL A 170 -13.26 -16.52 -7.22
N LEU A 171 -12.28 -15.61 -7.22
CA LEU A 171 -12.34 -14.43 -6.37
C LEU A 171 -13.63 -13.66 -6.58
N GLY A 172 -13.93 -13.26 -7.81
CA GLY A 172 -15.10 -12.43 -8.14
C GLY A 172 -16.44 -13.07 -7.76
N SER A 173 -16.56 -14.40 -7.87
CA SER A 173 -17.83 -15.10 -7.60
C SER A 173 -18.00 -15.57 -6.14
N ARG A 174 -16.90 -15.73 -5.37
CA ARG A 174 -16.93 -16.36 -4.04
C ARG A 174 -16.50 -15.43 -2.90
N ILE A 175 -16.08 -14.20 -3.19
CA ILE A 175 -15.52 -13.27 -2.22
C ILE A 175 -16.41 -13.10 -0.97
N ASN A 176 -17.72 -13.10 -1.13
CA ASN A 176 -18.69 -12.94 -0.03
C ASN A 176 -18.80 -14.14 0.92
N ASN A 177 -18.12 -15.25 0.63
CA ASN A 177 -18.10 -16.44 1.50
C ASN A 177 -17.02 -16.37 2.59
N TYR A 178 -16.26 -15.28 2.65
CA TYR A 178 -15.08 -15.14 3.50
C TYR A 178 -15.17 -13.91 4.39
N LYS A 179 -14.73 -14.03 5.64
CA LYS A 179 -14.60 -12.90 6.55
C LYS A 179 -13.44 -11.98 6.20
N ALA A 180 -12.37 -12.55 5.61
CA ALA A 180 -11.27 -11.75 5.06
C ALA A 180 -10.71 -12.37 3.78
N ILE A 181 -10.18 -11.48 2.92
CA ILE A 181 -9.44 -11.84 1.71
C ILE A 181 -8.00 -11.40 1.91
N ILE A 182 -7.06 -12.31 1.63
CA ILE A 182 -5.62 -12.06 1.77
C ILE A 182 -5.01 -11.96 0.37
N PHE A 183 -4.59 -10.77 -0.04
CA PHE A 183 -3.77 -10.59 -1.24
C PHE A 183 -2.32 -10.92 -0.88
N ALA A 184 -1.92 -12.13 -1.19
CA ALA A 184 -0.62 -12.70 -0.85
C ALA A 184 0.37 -12.44 -2.00
N SER A 185 1.07 -11.33 -1.94
CA SER A 185 2.05 -10.90 -2.96
C SER A 185 1.49 -10.86 -4.39
N SER A 186 0.17 -10.64 -4.54
CA SER A 186 -0.49 -10.40 -5.82
C SER A 186 0.03 -9.12 -6.46
N ASN A 187 0.16 -9.08 -7.79
CA ASN A 187 0.71 -7.88 -8.41
C ASN A 187 0.13 -7.55 -9.78
N ARG A 188 0.39 -6.30 -10.23
CA ARG A 188 -0.03 -5.72 -11.51
C ARG A 188 -1.56 -5.82 -11.64
N ASP A 189 -2.08 -5.99 -12.83
CA ASP A 189 -3.52 -6.07 -13.09
C ASP A 189 -4.08 -7.43 -12.63
N THR A 190 -3.89 -7.75 -11.35
CA THR A 190 -4.22 -9.06 -10.77
C THR A 190 -5.72 -9.36 -10.82
N LEU A 191 -6.57 -8.33 -10.83
CA LEU A 191 -8.03 -8.46 -10.91
C LEU A 191 -8.55 -8.48 -12.35
N TRP A 192 -7.69 -8.30 -13.34
CA TRP A 192 -8.07 -8.31 -14.74
C TRP A 192 -7.81 -9.68 -15.37
N ASN A 193 -8.80 -10.22 -16.09
CA ASN A 193 -8.74 -11.54 -16.74
C ASN A 193 -8.34 -11.49 -18.22
N GLY A 194 -7.99 -10.32 -18.75
CA GLY A 194 -7.60 -10.14 -20.16
C GLY A 194 -8.75 -9.99 -21.16
N ALA A 195 -10.00 -10.13 -20.72
CA ALA A 195 -11.16 -9.98 -21.62
C ALA A 195 -11.52 -8.50 -21.83
N VAL A 196 -11.88 -8.12 -23.07
CA VAL A 196 -12.30 -6.75 -23.43
C VAL A 196 -13.83 -6.62 -23.28
N SER A 197 -14.39 -7.01 -22.14
CA SER A 197 -15.84 -6.96 -21.93
C SER A 197 -16.20 -6.33 -20.58
N THR A 198 -17.48 -6.06 -20.37
CA THR A 198 -18.02 -5.55 -19.10
C THR A 198 -17.73 -6.47 -17.91
N SER A 199 -17.39 -7.74 -18.16
CA SER A 199 -16.90 -8.68 -17.13
C SER A 199 -15.48 -8.40 -16.65
N GLN A 200 -14.72 -7.52 -17.30
CA GLN A 200 -13.36 -7.14 -16.87
C GLN A 200 -13.33 -6.56 -15.48
N ASP A 201 -14.36 -5.78 -15.13
CA ASP A 201 -14.47 -5.14 -13.83
C ASP A 201 -15.21 -5.99 -12.79
N ALA A 202 -15.57 -7.24 -13.13
CA ALA A 202 -16.36 -8.09 -12.23
C ALA A 202 -15.65 -8.31 -10.89
N ALA A 203 -14.35 -8.62 -10.90
CA ALA A 203 -13.57 -8.83 -9.69
C ALA A 203 -13.33 -7.52 -8.92
N ARG A 204 -13.07 -6.40 -9.61
CA ARG A 204 -12.97 -5.06 -8.99
C ARG A 204 -14.30 -4.66 -8.36
N THR A 205 -15.40 -4.86 -9.07
CA THR A 205 -16.76 -4.59 -8.55
C THR A 205 -17.08 -5.48 -7.35
N ALA A 206 -16.73 -6.77 -7.41
CA ALA A 206 -16.91 -7.71 -6.30
C ALA A 206 -16.12 -7.29 -5.07
N LEU A 207 -14.84 -6.91 -5.21
CA LEU A 207 -14.01 -6.41 -4.11
C LEU A 207 -14.59 -5.14 -3.50
N ARG A 208 -15.01 -4.17 -4.33
CA ARG A 208 -15.64 -2.93 -3.84
C ARG A 208 -16.90 -3.22 -3.05
N ASN A 209 -17.80 -4.03 -3.58
CA ASN A 209 -19.03 -4.40 -2.90
C ASN A 209 -18.80 -5.18 -1.61
N TYR A 210 -17.78 -6.04 -1.62
CA TYR A 210 -17.36 -6.79 -0.45
C TYR A 210 -16.87 -5.87 0.67
N MET A 211 -16.01 -4.89 0.36
CA MET A 211 -15.56 -3.90 1.34
C MET A 211 -16.73 -3.10 1.90
N ARG A 212 -17.62 -2.58 1.05
CA ARG A 212 -18.82 -1.82 1.46
C ARG A 212 -19.75 -2.57 2.40
N ARG A 213 -19.72 -3.88 2.36
CA ARG A 213 -20.52 -4.74 3.24
C ARG A 213 -19.81 -5.11 4.54
N GLY A 214 -18.66 -4.54 4.84
CA GLY A 214 -17.89 -4.80 6.04
C GLY A 214 -16.87 -5.92 5.92
N GLY A 215 -16.48 -6.31 4.70
CA GLY A 215 -15.49 -7.35 4.47
C GLY A 215 -14.09 -6.98 4.97
N GLY A 216 -13.29 -7.99 5.31
CA GLY A 216 -11.90 -7.84 5.71
C GLY A 216 -10.93 -7.97 4.54
N PHE A 217 -9.94 -7.10 4.46
CA PHE A 217 -8.87 -7.14 3.47
C PHE A 217 -7.51 -7.20 4.17
N VAL A 218 -6.64 -8.07 3.69
CA VAL A 218 -5.24 -8.16 4.14
C VAL A 218 -4.33 -8.07 2.93
N GLY A 219 -3.45 -7.08 2.91
CA GLY A 219 -2.43 -6.92 1.85
C GLY A 219 -1.04 -7.28 2.37
N LEU A 220 -0.38 -8.25 1.71
CA LEU A 220 0.96 -8.71 2.08
C LEU A 220 1.94 -8.43 0.93
N HIS A 221 3.06 -7.80 1.26
CA HIS A 221 4.22 -7.61 0.41
C HIS A 221 3.85 -7.00 -0.96
N ASN A 222 4.02 -7.72 -2.05
CA ASN A 222 3.78 -7.18 -3.40
C ASN A 222 2.29 -6.95 -3.74
N ALA A 223 1.37 -7.16 -2.79
CA ALA A 223 0.01 -6.63 -2.91
C ALA A 223 0.02 -5.11 -3.11
N PHE A 224 1.05 -4.41 -2.64
CA PHE A 224 1.28 -2.99 -2.89
C PHE A 224 1.67 -2.67 -4.34
N GLY A 225 2.10 -3.67 -5.09
CA GLY A 225 2.43 -3.60 -6.52
C GLY A 225 1.27 -3.98 -7.45
N ALA A 226 0.04 -4.02 -6.94
CA ALA A 226 -1.15 -4.38 -7.71
C ALA A 226 -2.01 -3.17 -8.05
N GLU A 227 -2.80 -3.30 -9.14
CA GLU A 227 -3.89 -2.40 -9.51
C GLU A 227 -3.52 -0.91 -9.58
N TYR A 228 -2.32 -0.56 -10.04
CA TYR A 228 -1.80 0.82 -10.11
C TYR A 228 -2.72 1.82 -10.82
N ASN A 229 -3.53 1.34 -11.75
CA ASN A 229 -4.46 2.19 -12.51
C ASN A 229 -5.86 2.23 -11.90
N TRP A 230 -6.00 1.81 -10.63
CA TRP A 230 -7.27 1.80 -9.93
C TRP A 230 -7.19 2.55 -8.60
N PRO A 231 -7.53 3.86 -8.55
CA PRO A 231 -7.42 4.67 -7.35
C PRO A 231 -8.12 4.09 -6.12
N TYR A 232 -9.23 3.39 -6.32
CA TYR A 232 -9.91 2.69 -5.23
C TYR A 232 -9.00 1.71 -4.49
N TYR A 233 -8.15 0.97 -5.22
CA TYR A 233 -7.22 0.02 -4.63
C TYR A 233 -6.05 0.73 -3.94
N GLU A 234 -5.53 1.82 -4.50
CA GLU A 234 -4.53 2.67 -3.84
C GLU A 234 -5.05 3.19 -2.49
N GLY A 235 -6.30 3.68 -2.46
CA GLY A 235 -6.96 4.09 -1.22
C GLY A 235 -7.13 2.93 -0.23
N LEU A 236 -7.48 1.73 -0.70
CA LEU A 236 -7.59 0.52 0.11
C LEU A 236 -6.25 0.13 0.76
N LEU A 237 -5.14 0.40 0.09
CA LEU A 237 -3.78 0.23 0.62
C LEU A 237 -3.36 1.34 1.60
N GLY A 238 -4.21 2.34 1.85
CA GLY A 238 -3.92 3.44 2.75
C GLY A 238 -3.41 4.70 2.05
N ASN A 239 -3.70 4.91 0.76
CA ASN A 239 -3.08 5.90 -0.11
C ASN A 239 -1.61 5.55 -0.36
N ALA A 240 -1.36 4.29 -0.77
CA ALA A 240 0.00 3.80 -0.93
C ALA A 240 0.11 2.81 -2.08
N ASN A 241 1.17 2.93 -2.86
CA ASN A 241 1.59 1.95 -3.84
C ASN A 241 3.08 1.66 -3.70
N PHE A 242 3.49 0.47 -4.10
CA PHE A 242 4.91 0.16 -4.22
C PHE A 242 5.55 1.06 -5.27
N TYR A 243 6.64 1.72 -4.91
CA TYR A 243 7.44 2.52 -5.81
C TYR A 243 8.75 1.82 -6.20
N ASN A 244 9.56 1.50 -5.20
CA ASN A 244 10.80 0.74 -5.34
C ASN A 244 11.25 0.18 -3.97
N HIS A 245 12.37 -0.51 -3.95
CA HIS A 245 13.01 -0.99 -2.73
C HIS A 245 14.53 -0.98 -2.87
N GLY A 246 15.24 -1.01 -1.74
CA GLY A 246 16.66 -1.32 -1.68
C GLY A 246 16.91 -2.84 -1.78
N PRO A 247 18.16 -3.30 -1.64
CA PRO A 247 18.47 -4.73 -1.61
C PRO A 247 17.82 -5.40 -0.40
N ASN A 248 17.47 -6.70 -0.54
CA ASN A 248 17.03 -7.55 0.56
C ASN A 248 18.10 -7.59 1.65
N ARG A 249 17.74 -7.20 2.86
CA ARG A 249 18.67 -7.10 4.00
C ARG A 249 17.94 -7.16 5.34
N ALA A 250 18.71 -7.49 6.39
CA ALA A 250 18.23 -7.38 7.77
C ALA A 250 18.04 -5.91 8.17
N GLY A 251 17.05 -5.68 9.01
CA GLY A 251 16.75 -4.42 9.68
C GLY A 251 15.92 -4.72 10.91
N ASP A 252 15.80 -3.75 11.82
CA ASP A 252 15.00 -3.92 13.02
C ASP A 252 13.61 -3.31 12.83
N VAL A 253 12.59 -4.11 13.01
CA VAL A 253 11.19 -3.69 13.03
C VAL A 253 10.82 -3.23 14.43
N GLU A 254 10.18 -2.07 14.52
CA GLU A 254 9.66 -1.49 15.75
C GLU A 254 8.13 -1.45 15.71
N ILE A 255 7.49 -2.02 16.73
CA ILE A 255 6.05 -1.87 16.95
C ILE A 255 5.80 -0.49 17.55
N VAL A 256 5.08 0.35 16.82
CA VAL A 256 4.86 1.77 17.17
C VAL A 256 3.49 2.05 17.76
N SER A 257 2.63 1.04 17.84
CA SER A 257 1.27 1.18 18.36
C SER A 257 0.85 -0.05 19.14
N ASP A 258 0.17 0.16 20.25
CA ASP A 258 -0.57 -0.89 20.94
C ASP A 258 -1.90 -1.11 20.21
N ASP A 259 -2.03 -2.27 19.61
CA ASP A 259 -3.19 -2.70 18.83
C ASP A 259 -3.34 -4.22 18.99
N PRO A 260 -4.56 -4.75 19.04
CA PRO A 260 -4.75 -6.21 19.14
C PRO A 260 -3.98 -7.00 18.06
N SER A 261 -3.78 -6.43 16.87
CA SER A 261 -3.01 -7.06 15.79
C SER A 261 -1.49 -7.07 16.01
N THR A 262 -0.98 -6.31 16.99
CA THR A 262 0.43 -6.35 17.40
C THR A 262 0.66 -7.07 18.73
N LYS A 263 -0.41 -7.64 19.29
CA LYS A 263 -0.33 -8.39 20.54
C LYS A 263 0.62 -9.59 20.39
N ASP A 264 1.39 -9.84 21.42
CA ASP A 264 2.36 -10.95 21.47
C ASP A 264 3.54 -10.83 20.49
N VAL A 265 3.68 -9.69 19.82
CA VAL A 265 4.85 -9.32 19.02
C VAL A 265 5.77 -8.46 19.89
N PRO A 266 7.07 -8.76 19.99
CA PRO A 266 8.02 -7.91 20.72
C PRO A 266 8.02 -6.48 20.18
N LYS A 267 8.24 -5.49 21.04
CA LYS A 267 8.30 -4.08 20.63
C LYS A 267 9.40 -3.79 19.59
N ARG A 268 10.44 -4.65 19.54
CA ARG A 268 11.50 -4.59 18.54
C ARG A 268 11.99 -5.99 18.23
N PHE A 269 12.21 -6.28 16.95
CA PHE A 269 12.78 -7.56 16.49
C PHE A 269 13.51 -7.36 15.16
N SER A 270 14.57 -8.13 14.95
CA SER A 270 15.26 -8.13 13.65
C SER A 270 14.47 -8.92 12.63
N PHE A 271 14.39 -8.42 11.41
CA PHE A 271 13.73 -9.07 10.28
C PHE A 271 14.54 -8.86 9.01
N GLN A 272 14.45 -9.78 8.06
CA GLN A 272 15.13 -9.65 6.77
C GLN A 272 14.08 -9.55 5.67
N ASP A 273 14.12 -8.45 4.91
CA ASP A 273 13.16 -8.20 3.82
C ASP A 273 13.71 -7.24 2.75
N GLU A 274 12.91 -7.06 1.69
CA GLU A 274 12.95 -5.90 0.81
C GLU A 274 12.10 -4.79 1.41
N TRP A 275 12.75 -3.73 1.88
CA TRP A 275 12.06 -2.61 2.53
C TRP A 275 11.44 -1.69 1.48
N TYR A 276 10.13 -1.81 1.28
CA TYR A 276 9.41 -1.09 0.23
C TYR A 276 9.30 0.40 0.51
N ASN A 277 9.69 1.21 -0.47
CA ASN A 277 9.30 2.61 -0.54
C ASN A 277 7.93 2.72 -1.21
N LEU A 278 7.10 3.57 -0.67
CA LEU A 278 5.73 3.76 -1.07
C LEU A 278 5.53 5.16 -1.66
N MET A 279 4.81 5.24 -2.75
CA MET A 279 4.40 6.50 -3.36
C MET A 279 2.97 6.36 -3.92
N PRO A 280 1.99 7.12 -3.40
CA PRO A 280 2.07 8.09 -2.29
C PRO A 280 2.47 7.47 -0.94
N PHE A 281 2.75 8.33 0.05
CA PHE A 281 2.99 7.91 1.43
C PHE A 281 1.65 7.62 2.13
N PRO A 282 1.53 6.56 2.95
CA PRO A 282 0.28 6.23 3.63
C PRO A 282 -0.26 7.37 4.48
N THR A 283 -1.57 7.64 4.35
CA THR A 283 -2.27 8.69 5.07
C THR A 283 -3.60 8.18 5.62
N LYS A 284 -4.11 8.82 6.67
CA LYS A 284 -5.36 8.44 7.36
C LYS A 284 -5.37 6.97 7.82
N VAL A 285 -4.21 6.47 8.24
CA VAL A 285 -4.01 5.09 8.72
C VAL A 285 -3.46 5.11 10.14
N LYS A 286 -3.64 4.03 10.89
CA LYS A 286 -2.93 3.77 12.13
C LYS A 286 -1.68 2.97 11.80
N PHE A 287 -0.51 3.55 11.97
CA PHE A 287 0.75 2.84 11.83
C PHE A 287 0.92 1.86 12.99
N LEU A 288 1.24 0.62 12.67
CA LEU A 288 1.43 -0.49 13.61
C LEU A 288 2.90 -0.81 13.82
N ALA A 289 3.67 -0.77 12.72
CA ALA A 289 5.10 -1.05 12.73
C ALA A 289 5.85 -0.21 11.70
N LYS A 290 7.09 0.09 12.01
CA LYS A 290 8.07 0.72 11.11
C LYS A 290 9.39 -0.06 11.14
N VAL A 291 10.25 0.13 10.16
CA VAL A 291 11.65 -0.28 10.26
C VAL A 291 12.51 0.88 10.79
N ASP A 292 13.43 0.58 11.69
CA ASP A 292 14.49 1.52 12.09
C ASP A 292 15.52 1.61 10.95
N THR A 293 15.44 2.68 10.16
CA THR A 293 16.29 2.87 8.98
C THR A 293 17.76 2.96 9.32
N SER A 294 18.11 3.28 10.59
CA SER A 294 19.50 3.29 11.05
C SER A 294 20.14 1.90 11.05
N THR A 295 19.31 0.85 11.13
CA THR A 295 19.74 -0.56 11.14
C THR A 295 19.91 -1.16 9.75
N LEU A 296 19.44 -0.48 8.71
CA LEU A 296 19.56 -0.93 7.32
C LEU A 296 20.98 -0.75 6.75
N LYS A 297 21.97 -0.48 7.56
CA LYS A 297 23.37 -0.27 7.18
C LYS A 297 24.15 -1.60 7.12
N PRO A 298 25.24 -1.65 6.31
CA PRO A 298 25.72 -0.60 5.43
C PRO A 298 24.83 -0.48 4.18
N LEU A 299 24.55 0.77 3.78
CA LEU A 299 23.93 1.07 2.50
C LEU A 299 24.96 0.80 1.41
N THR A 300 24.90 -0.35 0.77
CA THR A 300 25.75 -0.64 -0.39
C THR A 300 25.10 -0.02 -1.63
N SER A 301 25.86 0.71 -2.41
CA SER A 301 25.67 1.15 -3.80
C SER A 301 24.43 1.95 -4.20
N ALA A 302 23.26 1.78 -3.61
CA ALA A 302 22.13 2.65 -3.84
C ALA A 302 21.53 3.02 -2.48
N PRO A 303 21.53 4.31 -2.10
CA PRO A 303 20.78 4.72 -0.95
C PRO A 303 19.32 4.32 -1.20
N HIS A 304 18.72 3.62 -0.23
CA HIS A 304 17.30 3.45 -0.21
C HIS A 304 16.72 4.87 -0.18
N PRO A 305 15.93 5.32 -1.17
CA PRO A 305 15.44 6.70 -1.21
C PRO A 305 14.55 7.03 -0.03
N GLY A 306 14.19 6.05 0.76
CA GLY A 306 13.68 6.02 2.11
C GLY A 306 12.57 7.01 2.44
N HIS A 307 11.82 6.66 3.46
CA HIS A 307 10.88 7.59 4.07
C HIS A 307 11.55 8.32 5.24
N ALA A 308 12.74 8.85 5.02
CA ALA A 308 13.50 9.62 6.00
C ALA A 308 13.49 8.98 7.41
N ASP A 309 12.90 9.67 8.40
CA ASP A 309 12.92 9.24 9.79
C ASP A 309 11.80 8.23 10.13
N PHE A 310 10.79 8.06 9.27
CA PHE A 310 9.69 7.14 9.48
C PHE A 310 9.42 6.28 8.25
N HIS A 311 9.75 5.00 8.35
CA HIS A 311 9.57 4.03 7.28
C HIS A 311 8.55 2.96 7.69
N PRO A 312 7.25 3.16 7.38
CA PRO A 312 6.20 2.26 7.82
C PRO A 312 6.31 0.90 7.11
N VAL A 313 6.02 -0.18 7.85
CA VAL A 313 5.98 -1.54 7.31
C VAL A 313 4.67 -2.27 7.60
N ALA A 314 3.85 -1.78 8.54
CA ALA A 314 2.51 -2.30 8.77
C ALA A 314 1.57 -1.20 9.28
N TRP A 315 0.29 -1.26 8.85
CA TRP A 315 -0.76 -0.33 9.28
C TRP A 315 -2.16 -0.91 9.06
N CYS A 316 -3.17 -0.23 9.61
CA CYS A 316 -4.57 -0.55 9.40
C CYS A 316 -5.41 0.70 9.15
N GLN A 317 -6.55 0.51 8.50
CA GLN A 317 -7.61 1.52 8.34
C GLN A 317 -8.96 0.86 8.10
N TYR A 318 -10.03 1.57 8.41
CA TYR A 318 -11.33 1.32 7.79
C TYR A 318 -11.32 1.92 6.39
N TYR A 319 -11.94 1.24 5.43
CA TYR A 319 -12.01 1.68 4.05
C TYR A 319 -13.31 1.27 3.39
N ASP A 320 -14.10 2.24 2.93
CA ASP A 320 -15.39 2.06 2.22
C ASP A 320 -16.31 1.04 2.92
N GLY A 321 -16.35 1.06 4.24
CA GLY A 321 -17.17 0.17 5.06
C GLY A 321 -16.47 -1.09 5.58
N GLY A 322 -15.32 -1.47 5.03
CA GLY A 322 -14.57 -2.66 5.41
C GLY A 322 -13.37 -2.37 6.32
N ARG A 323 -12.62 -3.43 6.64
CA ARG A 323 -11.40 -3.41 7.45
C ARG A 323 -10.20 -3.77 6.58
N ALA A 324 -9.18 -2.93 6.52
CA ALA A 324 -7.95 -3.19 5.77
C ALA A 324 -6.74 -3.23 6.72
N TRP A 325 -6.09 -4.39 6.83
CA TRP A 325 -4.83 -4.59 7.53
C TRP A 325 -3.72 -4.89 6.53
N LEU A 326 -2.59 -4.22 6.64
CA LEU A 326 -1.63 -4.09 5.56
C LEU A 326 -0.20 -4.22 6.08
N THR A 327 0.65 -4.96 5.38
CA THR A 327 2.08 -5.00 5.63
C THR A 327 2.88 -5.16 4.34
N THR A 328 3.96 -4.39 4.23
CA THR A 328 4.91 -4.50 3.12
C THR A 328 5.87 -5.67 3.27
N LEU A 329 5.89 -6.31 4.44
CA LEU A 329 6.77 -7.43 4.76
C LEU A 329 6.30 -8.73 4.08
N GLY A 330 7.24 -9.66 3.82
CA GLY A 330 6.91 -11.00 3.33
C GLY A 330 7.60 -11.44 2.05
N HIS A 331 8.77 -10.87 1.71
CA HIS A 331 9.55 -11.27 0.54
C HIS A 331 10.13 -12.68 0.64
N ASN A 332 10.70 -13.01 1.81
CA ASN A 332 11.51 -14.21 1.96
C ASN A 332 10.70 -15.46 2.27
N ALA A 333 11.03 -16.57 1.61
CA ALA A 333 10.41 -17.87 1.86
C ALA A 333 10.55 -18.32 3.33
N HIS A 334 11.70 -18.06 3.96
CA HIS A 334 11.95 -18.41 5.36
C HIS A 334 10.96 -17.78 6.35
N SER A 335 10.31 -16.67 5.98
CA SER A 335 9.29 -16.04 6.81
C SER A 335 8.01 -16.88 6.94
N PHE A 336 7.79 -17.83 6.03
CA PHE A 336 6.58 -18.66 5.96
C PHE A 336 6.82 -20.14 6.30
N THR A 337 8.07 -20.57 6.50
CA THR A 337 8.38 -21.97 6.77
C THR A 337 8.02 -22.39 8.21
N ALA A 338 7.77 -23.69 8.40
CA ALA A 338 7.37 -24.24 9.69
C ALA A 338 8.53 -24.37 10.68
N ASP A 339 9.77 -24.41 10.17
CA ASP A 339 10.97 -24.51 11.00
C ASP A 339 11.34 -23.20 11.70
N LEU A 340 10.68 -22.11 11.31
CA LEU A 340 10.89 -20.77 11.89
C LEU A 340 12.36 -20.32 11.85
N SER A 341 13.14 -20.82 10.90
CA SER A 341 14.58 -20.59 10.78
C SER A 341 14.94 -19.20 10.26
N GLY A 342 13.99 -18.49 9.64
CA GLY A 342 14.20 -17.13 9.15
C GLY A 342 14.37 -16.11 10.27
N VAL A 343 15.20 -15.10 10.04
CA VAL A 343 15.36 -13.96 10.97
C VAL A 343 13.99 -13.28 11.15
N GLY A 344 13.49 -13.26 12.38
CA GLY A 344 12.19 -12.65 12.72
C GLY A 344 10.96 -13.41 12.21
N ALA A 345 11.10 -14.66 11.74
CA ALA A 345 9.99 -15.46 11.21
C ALA A 345 8.88 -15.69 12.23
N ILE A 346 9.23 -15.90 13.50
CA ILE A 346 8.25 -16.09 14.59
C ILE A 346 7.40 -14.83 14.76
N GLU A 347 8.04 -13.69 14.86
CA GLU A 347 7.42 -12.39 15.08
C GLU A 347 6.56 -11.99 13.88
N PHE A 348 7.06 -12.20 12.68
CA PHE A 348 6.32 -11.95 11.45
C PHE A 348 5.08 -12.84 11.34
N GLN A 349 5.17 -14.15 11.60
CA GLN A 349 4.02 -15.05 11.55
C GLN A 349 2.97 -14.67 12.58
N LYS A 350 3.37 -14.27 13.79
CA LYS A 350 2.45 -13.75 14.82
C LYS A 350 1.76 -12.47 14.33
N LEU A 351 2.52 -11.52 13.77
CA LEU A 351 2.00 -10.26 13.27
C LEU A 351 0.95 -10.50 12.17
N VAL A 352 1.24 -11.39 11.21
CA VAL A 352 0.31 -11.73 10.12
C VAL A 352 -0.95 -12.41 10.64
N VAL A 353 -0.82 -13.39 11.53
CA VAL A 353 -1.96 -14.12 12.13
C VAL A 353 -2.88 -13.14 12.87
N GLN A 354 -2.34 -12.29 13.73
CA GLN A 354 -3.13 -11.31 14.47
C GLN A 354 -3.76 -10.27 13.53
N GLY A 355 -3.04 -9.83 12.49
CA GLY A 355 -3.57 -8.94 11.46
C GLY A 355 -4.75 -9.54 10.70
N VAL A 356 -4.68 -10.81 10.32
CA VAL A 356 -5.80 -11.53 9.69
C VAL A 356 -6.99 -11.64 10.64
N LYS A 357 -6.76 -12.03 11.92
CA LYS A 357 -7.83 -12.12 12.94
C LYS A 357 -8.51 -10.76 13.15
N SER A 358 -7.74 -9.68 13.15
CA SER A 358 -8.23 -8.32 13.28
C SER A 358 -9.08 -7.90 12.06
N ALA A 359 -8.60 -8.15 10.84
CA ALA A 359 -9.37 -7.89 9.61
C ALA A 359 -10.66 -8.72 9.53
N MET A 360 -10.65 -9.95 10.02
CA MET A 360 -11.85 -10.81 10.14
C MET A 360 -12.85 -10.29 11.18
N GLY A 361 -12.43 -9.41 12.10
CA GLY A 361 -13.24 -8.94 13.23
C GLY A 361 -13.32 -9.94 14.38
N LEU A 362 -12.37 -10.85 14.47
CA LEU A 362 -12.26 -11.78 15.62
C LEU A 362 -11.60 -11.11 16.83
N THR A 363 -10.91 -10.02 16.62
CA THR A 363 -10.35 -9.13 17.63
C THR A 363 -10.75 -7.69 17.31
N PRO A 364 -10.72 -6.75 18.27
CA PRO A 364 -10.91 -5.33 17.97
C PRO A 364 -9.99 -4.87 16.84
N PHE A 365 -10.49 -4.03 15.96
CA PHE A 365 -9.80 -3.63 14.75
C PHE A 365 -9.35 -2.17 14.81
N CYS A 366 -8.06 -1.92 14.53
CA CYS A 366 -7.50 -0.58 14.35
C CYS A 366 -7.83 0.37 15.50
N THR A 367 -7.87 -0.17 16.73
CA THR A 367 -8.27 0.58 17.91
C THR A 367 -7.11 1.42 18.44
N THR A 368 -7.44 2.62 18.90
CA THR A 368 -6.62 3.32 19.89
C THR A 368 -7.09 2.83 21.25
N GLU A 369 -6.23 2.16 22.03
CA GLU A 369 -6.50 1.96 23.44
C GLU A 369 -6.52 3.29 24.19
#